data_d6bcd9609a7e97da6e50ea5cabc156e2
#
_entry.id   d6bcd9609a7e97da6e50ea5cabc156e2
#
_cell.length_a   1.000
_cell.length_b   1.000
_cell.length_c   1.000
_cell.angle_alpha   90.00
_cell.angle_beta   90.00
_cell.angle_gamma   90.00
#
_symmetry.space_group_name_H-M   'P 1'
#
loop_
_entity.id
_entity.type
_entity.pdbx_description
1 polymer ?
#
loop_
_entity_poly.entity_id
_entity_poly.type
_entity_poly.pdbx_seq_one_letter_code
_entity_poly.pdbx_strand_id
1 'polypeptide(L)'
;RHAKKLINDGVIGKVLYCHSARNGWEEQQPTISWKKIREKSGGHLYHHIHELDCVQFLMGGMPEEVTMTGGNVAHQGEAFGDEDDMLFVNMQFSDNRYAVLEWGSAFHWPEHYVLIQGTKGAIKIDMCDCGGTLKIDGKDEHFLVHESQEEDDDRTRIYHSTEMDGAIMYGKPGKKPPMWLHSIMKNEMKYLNGILHGKEVDEEFRPLLTGEAARAAIATADACTRSRFEDRKVKLSEIIG
;
A
#
# COMPACT_ATOMS: atom_id res chain seq x y z
N ARG A 1 11.82 -3.07 -2.09
CA ARG A 1 13.10 -2.79 -2.79
C ARG A 1 13.35 -3.77 -3.92
N HIS A 2 13.32 -5.10 -3.69
CA HIS A 2 13.66 -6.09 -4.72
C HIS A 2 12.82 -5.93 -5.99
N ALA A 3 11.49 -5.84 -5.87
CA ALA A 3 10.60 -5.59 -7.00
C ALA A 3 10.94 -4.29 -7.75
N LYS A 4 11.24 -3.20 -7.05
CA LYS A 4 11.64 -1.93 -7.68
C LYS A 4 12.96 -2.07 -8.43
N LYS A 5 13.90 -2.81 -7.87
CA LYS A 5 15.15 -3.12 -8.56
C LYS A 5 14.90 -3.90 -9.85
N LEU A 6 14.09 -4.97 -9.83
CA LEU A 6 13.71 -5.73 -11.02
C LEU A 6 13.06 -4.86 -12.10
N ILE A 7 12.21 -3.90 -11.69
CA ILE A 7 11.60 -2.91 -12.58
C ILE A 7 12.67 -2.02 -13.21
N ASN A 8 13.54 -1.42 -12.39
CA ASN A 8 14.58 -0.49 -12.84
C ASN A 8 15.63 -1.18 -13.74
N ASP A 9 15.94 -2.44 -13.46
CA ASP A 9 16.84 -3.28 -14.29
C ASP A 9 16.16 -3.73 -15.61
N GLY A 10 14.87 -3.41 -15.81
CA GLY A 10 14.11 -3.74 -17.02
C GLY A 10 13.78 -5.22 -17.18
N VAL A 11 13.84 -6.01 -16.10
CA VAL A 11 13.59 -7.46 -16.13
C VAL A 11 12.21 -7.78 -16.69
N ILE A 12 11.16 -7.08 -16.21
CA ILE A 12 9.78 -7.25 -16.71
C ILE A 12 9.45 -6.37 -17.93
N GLY A 13 10.44 -5.66 -18.48
CA GLY A 13 10.26 -4.71 -19.58
C GLY A 13 9.56 -3.41 -19.12
N LYS A 14 8.85 -2.74 -20.04
CA LYS A 14 8.07 -1.53 -19.70
C LYS A 14 6.90 -1.92 -18.78
N VAL A 15 6.78 -1.26 -17.62
CA VAL A 15 5.62 -1.43 -16.74
C VAL A 15 4.37 -0.92 -17.44
N LEU A 16 3.30 -1.70 -17.42
CA LEU A 16 2.02 -1.39 -18.03
C LEU A 16 0.94 -1.12 -16.99
N TYR A 17 0.96 -1.91 -15.92
CA TYR A 17 -0.13 -1.96 -14.96
C TYR A 17 0.36 -2.35 -13.57
N CYS A 18 -0.26 -1.76 -12.54
CA CYS A 18 -0.09 -2.15 -11.15
C CYS A 18 -1.46 -2.36 -10.50
N HIS A 19 -1.62 -3.44 -9.75
CA HIS A 19 -2.81 -3.66 -8.93
C HIS A 19 -2.38 -3.90 -7.49
N SER A 20 -2.96 -3.11 -6.59
CA SER A 20 -2.81 -3.33 -5.15
C SER A 20 -4.18 -3.63 -4.55
N ALA A 21 -4.30 -4.77 -3.90
CA ALA A 21 -5.48 -5.13 -3.13
C ALA A 21 -5.14 -5.22 -1.65
N ARG A 22 -6.03 -4.73 -0.80
CA ARG A 22 -5.99 -4.92 0.65
C ARG A 22 -7.40 -5.02 1.19
N ASN A 23 -7.92 -6.21 1.15
CA ASN A 23 -9.29 -6.56 1.46
C ASN A 23 -9.37 -7.43 2.71
N GLY A 24 -10.39 -7.21 3.52
CA GLY A 24 -10.66 -8.05 4.68
C GLY A 24 -12.04 -7.76 5.24
N TRP A 25 -12.42 -8.51 6.24
CA TRP A 25 -13.64 -8.25 6.99
C TRP A 25 -13.30 -7.69 8.37
N GLU A 26 -13.97 -6.62 8.75
CA GLU A 26 -13.81 -6.04 10.07
C GLU A 26 -15.06 -6.28 10.92
N GLU A 27 -14.88 -6.88 12.08
CA GLU A 27 -15.94 -7.05 13.06
C GLU A 27 -16.15 -5.77 13.84
N GLN A 28 -17.38 -5.58 14.32
CA GLN A 28 -17.73 -4.45 15.19
C GLN A 28 -16.82 -4.40 16.42
N GLN A 29 -16.23 -3.24 16.66
CA GLN A 29 -15.39 -3.02 17.83
C GLN A 29 -16.23 -2.51 19.01
N PRO A 30 -15.83 -2.78 20.26
CA PRO A 30 -16.52 -2.28 21.46
C PRO A 30 -16.59 -0.75 21.54
N THR A 31 -15.62 -0.07 20.92
CA THR A 31 -15.54 1.38 20.83
C THR A 31 -15.13 1.81 19.44
N ILE A 32 -15.74 2.87 18.92
CA ILE A 32 -15.41 3.42 17.62
C ILE A 32 -14.06 4.13 17.70
N SER A 33 -13.09 3.65 16.91
CA SER A 33 -11.80 4.31 16.74
C SER A 33 -11.98 5.66 16.01
N TRP A 34 -11.11 6.63 16.32
CA TRP A 34 -11.06 7.90 15.58
C TRP A 34 -10.85 7.70 14.06
N LYS A 35 -10.22 6.60 13.66
CA LYS A 35 -10.01 6.22 12.26
C LYS A 35 -11.31 5.95 11.50
N LYS A 36 -12.37 5.60 12.21
CA LYS A 36 -13.70 5.34 11.64
C LYS A 36 -14.59 6.57 11.57
N ILE A 37 -14.08 7.72 11.96
CA ILE A 37 -14.78 8.99 11.95
C ILE A 37 -14.10 9.89 10.92
N ARG A 38 -14.76 10.11 9.80
CA ARG A 38 -14.20 10.85 8.65
C ARG A 38 -13.71 12.25 9.02
N GLU A 39 -14.48 12.97 9.85
CA GLU A 39 -14.07 14.29 10.34
C GLU A 39 -12.70 14.26 11.06
N LYS A 40 -12.35 13.12 11.69
CA LYS A 40 -11.10 12.97 12.45
C LYS A 40 -9.97 12.33 11.64
N SER A 41 -10.31 11.41 10.74
CA SER A 41 -9.34 10.64 9.96
C SER A 41 -9.00 11.30 8.63
N GLY A 42 -9.86 12.15 8.10
CA GLY A 42 -9.80 12.69 6.75
C GLY A 42 -10.38 11.76 5.69
N GLY A 43 -10.67 10.52 6.06
CA GLY A 43 -11.13 9.48 5.15
C GLY A 43 -10.17 8.28 5.06
N HIS A 44 -10.69 7.19 4.59
CA HIS A 44 -10.02 5.89 4.61
C HIS A 44 -8.64 5.90 3.89
N LEU A 45 -8.50 6.60 2.77
CA LEU A 45 -7.22 6.68 2.03
C LEU A 45 -6.08 7.33 2.82
N TYR A 46 -6.38 8.23 3.76
CA TYR A 46 -5.32 8.95 4.48
C TYR A 46 -4.66 8.12 5.58
N HIS A 47 -5.42 7.32 6.28
CA HIS A 47 -4.82 6.47 7.32
C HIS A 47 -4.29 5.12 6.80
N HIS A 48 -4.58 4.81 5.55
CA HIS A 48 -4.03 3.67 4.82
C HIS A 48 -3.26 4.10 3.56
N ILE A 49 -2.59 5.21 3.62
CA ILE A 49 -1.85 5.82 2.52
C ILE A 49 -0.74 4.91 1.94
N HIS A 50 -0.34 3.88 2.68
CA HIS A 50 0.80 3.02 2.34
C HIS A 50 0.64 2.28 1.01
N GLU A 51 -0.57 1.79 0.71
CA GLU A 51 -0.84 1.08 -0.53
C GLU A 51 -0.79 2.04 -1.73
N LEU A 52 -1.31 3.26 -1.55
CA LEU A 52 -1.27 4.31 -2.56
C LEU A 52 0.16 4.74 -2.85
N ASP A 53 0.96 4.99 -1.80
CA ASP A 53 2.37 5.34 -1.91
C ASP A 53 3.18 4.21 -2.56
N CYS A 54 2.93 2.95 -2.17
CA CYS A 54 3.57 1.79 -2.78
C CYS A 54 3.30 1.69 -4.28
N VAL A 55 2.06 1.90 -4.72
CA VAL A 55 1.70 1.92 -6.14
C VAL A 55 2.47 3.03 -6.87
N GLN A 56 2.50 4.24 -6.34
CA GLN A 56 3.23 5.37 -6.94
C GLN A 56 4.75 5.11 -6.99
N PHE A 57 5.32 4.53 -5.93
CA PHE A 57 6.73 4.15 -5.90
C PHE A 57 7.07 3.13 -7.01
N LEU A 58 6.24 2.10 -7.19
CA LEU A 58 6.45 1.07 -8.21
C LEU A 58 6.21 1.61 -9.62
N MET A 59 5.20 2.44 -9.82
CA MET A 59 4.87 3.08 -11.10
C MET A 59 5.85 4.21 -11.48
N GLY A 60 6.65 4.68 -10.52
CA GLY A 60 7.69 5.68 -10.76
C GLY A 60 7.21 7.12 -10.71
N GLY A 61 6.10 7.40 -10.02
CA GLY A 61 5.60 8.75 -9.82
C GLY A 61 4.11 8.82 -9.58
N MET A 62 3.60 10.04 -9.54
CA MET A 62 2.20 10.37 -9.33
C MET A 62 1.37 10.11 -10.61
N PRO A 63 0.10 9.66 -10.51
CA PRO A 63 -0.79 9.56 -11.67
C PRO A 63 -1.13 10.94 -12.24
N GLU A 64 -1.55 10.99 -13.50
CA GLU A 64 -2.06 12.20 -14.14
C GLU A 64 -3.51 12.46 -13.75
N GLU A 65 -4.30 11.39 -13.65
CA GLU A 65 -5.72 11.47 -13.29
C GLU A 65 -6.20 10.22 -12.55
N VAL A 66 -7.24 10.39 -11.77
CA VAL A 66 -7.83 9.32 -10.95
C VAL A 66 -9.35 9.31 -11.04
N THR A 67 -9.92 8.13 -10.79
CA THR A 67 -11.35 7.93 -10.51
C THR A 67 -11.48 7.04 -9.29
N MET A 68 -12.31 7.43 -8.34
CA MET A 68 -12.63 6.62 -7.16
C MET A 68 -14.12 6.40 -7.03
N THR A 69 -14.51 5.16 -6.79
CA THR A 69 -15.88 4.75 -6.46
C THR A 69 -15.88 3.92 -5.19
N GLY A 70 -17.04 3.76 -4.56
CA GLY A 70 -17.20 2.97 -3.35
C GLY A 70 -18.09 3.65 -2.32
N GLY A 71 -18.04 3.20 -1.09
CA GLY A 71 -18.88 3.74 -0.04
C GLY A 71 -18.80 2.94 1.26
N ASN A 72 -19.62 3.33 2.21
CA ASN A 72 -19.95 2.55 3.39
C ASN A 72 -21.13 1.62 3.04
N VAL A 73 -20.84 0.36 2.76
CA VAL A 73 -21.82 -0.61 2.23
C VAL A 73 -22.26 -1.68 3.24
N ALA A 74 -21.35 -2.13 4.09
CA ALA A 74 -21.59 -3.21 5.05
C ALA A 74 -21.61 -2.72 6.51
N HIS A 75 -20.77 -1.76 6.86
CA HIS A 75 -20.56 -1.30 8.24
C HIS A 75 -21.26 0.04 8.48
N GLN A 76 -22.60 0.03 8.33
CA GLN A 76 -23.43 1.23 8.47
C GLN A 76 -23.91 1.43 9.91
N GLY A 77 -24.13 2.70 10.28
CA GLY A 77 -24.71 3.10 11.55
C GLY A 77 -23.67 3.53 12.60
N GLU A 78 -24.17 4.09 13.69
CA GLU A 78 -23.36 4.71 14.75
C GLU A 78 -22.33 3.76 15.37
N ALA A 79 -22.60 2.46 15.36
CA ALA A 79 -21.68 1.45 15.91
C ALA A 79 -20.40 1.24 15.09
N PHE A 80 -20.37 1.67 13.84
CA PHE A 80 -19.24 1.45 12.91
C PHE A 80 -18.56 2.76 12.46
N GLY A 81 -19.19 3.92 12.69
CA GLY A 81 -18.72 5.19 12.17
C GLY A 81 -19.21 5.48 10.75
N ASP A 82 -18.56 6.43 10.07
CA ASP A 82 -18.97 6.96 8.76
C ASP A 82 -17.88 6.83 7.67
N GLU A 83 -16.87 6.00 7.91
CA GLU A 83 -15.84 5.67 6.93
C GLU A 83 -16.37 4.78 5.81
N ASP A 84 -15.84 4.98 4.61
CA ASP A 84 -16.07 4.05 3.51
C ASP A 84 -15.37 2.71 3.83
N ASP A 85 -16.06 1.61 3.63
CA ASP A 85 -15.57 0.25 3.90
C ASP A 85 -15.31 -0.58 2.65
N MET A 86 -15.59 0.00 1.46
CA MET A 86 -15.31 -0.57 0.16
C MET A 86 -14.93 0.53 -0.82
N LEU A 87 -13.70 0.48 -1.35
CA LEU A 87 -13.17 1.49 -2.26
C LEU A 87 -12.46 0.87 -3.46
N PHE A 88 -12.68 1.47 -4.62
CA PHE A 88 -12.04 1.11 -5.89
C PHE A 88 -11.47 2.38 -6.51
N VAL A 89 -10.16 2.40 -6.69
CA VAL A 89 -9.45 3.53 -7.29
C VAL A 89 -8.82 3.10 -8.61
N ASN A 90 -9.10 3.84 -9.67
CA ASN A 90 -8.42 3.70 -10.95
C ASN A 90 -7.51 4.92 -11.14
N MET A 91 -6.27 4.69 -11.51
CA MET A 91 -5.24 5.69 -11.73
C MET A 91 -4.71 5.57 -13.14
N GLN A 92 -4.59 6.68 -13.84
CA GLN A 92 -3.95 6.77 -15.14
C GLN A 92 -2.63 7.53 -14.99
N PHE A 93 -1.55 6.91 -15.44
CA PHE A 93 -0.22 7.50 -15.48
C PHE A 93 0.13 7.91 -16.91
N SER A 94 1.21 8.65 -17.08
CA SER A 94 1.79 8.95 -18.40
C SER A 94 2.06 7.68 -19.20
N ASP A 95 2.14 7.82 -20.52
CA ASP A 95 2.43 6.71 -21.45
C ASP A 95 1.41 5.56 -21.45
N ASN A 96 0.14 5.85 -21.16
CA ASN A 96 -0.94 4.87 -21.11
C ASN A 96 -0.65 3.71 -20.14
N ARG A 97 -0.13 4.02 -18.97
CA ARG A 97 0.05 3.08 -17.87
C ARG A 97 -1.08 3.28 -16.85
N TYR A 98 -1.48 2.21 -16.21
CA TYR A 98 -2.64 2.22 -15.32
C TYR A 98 -2.32 1.56 -13.99
N ALA A 99 -3.05 1.96 -12.95
CA ALA A 99 -3.08 1.20 -11.71
C ALA A 99 -4.50 1.13 -11.14
N VAL A 100 -4.73 0.08 -10.38
CA VAL A 100 -5.97 -0.13 -9.62
C VAL A 100 -5.60 -0.35 -8.16
N LEU A 101 -6.33 0.31 -7.29
CA LEU A 101 -6.32 0.06 -5.87
C LEU A 101 -7.71 -0.44 -5.47
N GLU A 102 -7.75 -1.62 -4.90
CA GLU A 102 -8.95 -2.24 -4.34
C GLU A 102 -8.79 -2.38 -2.84
N TRP A 103 -9.76 -1.87 -2.09
CA TRP A 103 -9.52 -1.73 -0.67
C TRP A 103 -10.76 -1.64 0.19
N GLY A 104 -10.70 -2.28 1.36
CA GLY A 104 -11.75 -2.12 2.33
C GLY A 104 -11.84 -3.22 3.38
N SER A 105 -12.78 -2.98 4.29
CA SER A 105 -13.10 -3.87 5.41
C SER A 105 -14.44 -4.61 5.26
N ALA A 106 -15.05 -4.55 4.06
CA ALA A 106 -16.33 -5.21 3.75
C ALA A 106 -16.17 -6.46 2.85
N PHE A 107 -15.02 -7.10 2.90
CA PHE A 107 -14.70 -8.28 2.08
C PHE A 107 -14.45 -9.50 2.96
N HIS A 108 -15.30 -10.50 2.88
CA HIS A 108 -15.10 -11.77 3.60
C HIS A 108 -13.95 -12.62 3.02
N TRP A 109 -13.58 -12.39 1.76
CA TRP A 109 -12.41 -13.01 1.17
C TRP A 109 -11.21 -12.08 1.37
N PRO A 110 -10.28 -12.39 2.25
CA PRO A 110 -9.14 -11.51 2.51
C PRO A 110 -8.12 -11.60 1.38
N GLU A 111 -7.62 -10.44 0.97
CA GLU A 111 -6.53 -10.31 0.00
C GLU A 111 -5.60 -9.18 0.43
N HIS A 112 -4.31 -9.41 0.33
CA HIS A 112 -3.33 -8.36 0.51
C HIS A 112 -2.13 -8.64 -0.41
N TYR A 113 -2.12 -7.99 -1.57
CA TYR A 113 -1.04 -8.18 -2.54
C TYR A 113 -0.78 -6.92 -3.38
N VAL A 114 0.38 -6.92 -4.04
CA VAL A 114 0.70 -6.00 -5.12
C VAL A 114 1.14 -6.81 -6.33
N LEU A 115 0.50 -6.56 -7.48
CA LEU A 115 0.79 -7.18 -8.76
C LEU A 115 1.24 -6.12 -9.75
N ILE A 116 2.42 -6.31 -10.36
CA ILE A 116 2.97 -5.44 -11.39
C ILE A 116 3.06 -6.22 -12.69
N GLN A 117 2.52 -5.67 -13.77
CA GLN A 117 2.57 -6.24 -15.11
C GLN A 117 3.48 -5.41 -16.01
N GLY A 118 4.37 -6.06 -16.69
CA GLY A 118 5.24 -5.46 -17.69
C GLY A 118 5.11 -6.14 -19.05
N THR A 119 5.83 -5.61 -20.05
CA THR A 119 5.79 -6.14 -21.42
C THR A 119 6.50 -7.48 -21.59
N LYS A 120 7.35 -7.89 -20.64
CA LYS A 120 8.11 -9.14 -20.69
C LYS A 120 7.80 -10.09 -19.55
N GLY A 121 7.19 -9.61 -18.49
CA GLY A 121 6.92 -10.43 -17.30
C GLY A 121 6.05 -9.70 -16.28
N ALA A 122 5.85 -10.34 -15.14
CA ALA A 122 5.06 -9.82 -14.04
C ALA A 122 5.71 -10.12 -12.68
N ILE A 123 5.43 -9.29 -11.69
CA ILE A 123 5.85 -9.50 -10.31
C ILE A 123 4.60 -9.49 -9.44
N LYS A 124 4.39 -10.50 -8.62
CA LYS A 124 3.40 -10.49 -7.54
C LYS A 124 4.12 -10.54 -6.20
N ILE A 125 3.73 -9.66 -5.29
CA ILE A 125 4.11 -9.69 -3.88
C ILE A 125 2.83 -10.00 -3.11
N ASP A 126 2.79 -11.17 -2.48
CA ASP A 126 1.67 -11.59 -1.63
C ASP A 126 2.04 -11.29 -0.17
N MET A 127 1.09 -10.71 0.55
CA MET A 127 1.27 -10.32 1.95
C MET A 127 0.40 -11.16 2.90
N CYS A 128 -0.49 -11.99 2.35
CA CYS A 128 -1.26 -12.97 3.11
C CYS A 128 -0.44 -14.25 3.28
N ASP A 129 -0.08 -14.85 2.16
CA ASP A 129 0.89 -15.96 2.08
C ASP A 129 2.22 -15.35 1.66
N CYS A 130 2.96 -14.84 2.64
CA CYS A 130 4.05 -13.91 2.40
C CYS A 130 5.11 -14.49 1.47
N GLY A 131 5.27 -13.88 0.31
CA GLY A 131 6.23 -14.28 -0.71
C GLY A 131 6.16 -13.42 -1.95
N GLY A 132 7.23 -13.41 -2.71
CA GLY A 132 7.31 -12.76 -4.02
C GLY A 132 7.43 -13.79 -5.15
N THR A 133 6.81 -13.48 -6.28
CA THR A 133 6.91 -14.29 -7.50
C THR A 133 7.20 -13.38 -8.68
N LEU A 134 8.28 -13.68 -9.40
CA LEU A 134 8.59 -13.14 -10.72
C LEU A 134 8.16 -14.17 -11.76
N LYS A 135 7.27 -13.75 -12.65
CA LYS A 135 6.85 -14.56 -13.81
C LYS A 135 7.51 -14.01 -15.07
N ILE A 136 8.41 -14.79 -15.67
CA ILE A 136 9.15 -14.41 -16.88
C ILE A 136 9.43 -15.65 -17.74
N ASP A 137 9.35 -15.51 -19.07
CA ASP A 137 9.64 -16.59 -20.05
C ASP A 137 8.89 -17.92 -19.74
N GLY A 138 7.66 -17.80 -19.23
CA GLY A 138 6.82 -18.96 -18.87
C GLY A 138 7.26 -19.70 -17.60
N LYS A 139 8.17 -19.12 -16.81
CA LYS A 139 8.65 -19.68 -15.54
C LYS A 139 8.27 -18.76 -14.39
N ASP A 140 8.10 -19.37 -13.23
CA ASP A 140 7.89 -18.69 -11.97
C ASP A 140 9.16 -18.80 -11.11
N GLU A 141 9.72 -17.64 -10.73
CA GLU A 141 10.86 -17.53 -9.83
C GLU A 141 10.37 -16.93 -8.51
N HIS A 142 10.64 -17.60 -7.40
CA HIS A 142 10.20 -17.15 -6.08
C HIS A 142 11.32 -16.42 -5.36
N PHE A 143 10.94 -15.36 -4.61
CA PHE A 143 11.86 -14.60 -3.80
C PHE A 143 11.22 -14.21 -2.45
N LEU A 144 12.07 -13.96 -1.46
CA LEU A 144 11.62 -13.53 -0.13
C LEU A 144 11.18 -12.06 -0.16
N VAL A 145 10.13 -11.77 0.58
CA VAL A 145 9.65 -10.38 0.81
C VAL A 145 10.50 -9.73 1.92
N HIS A 146 10.86 -10.50 2.94
CA HIS A 146 11.69 -10.05 4.05
C HIS A 146 13.13 -10.59 3.96
N GLU A 147 13.91 -10.46 5.02
CA GLU A 147 15.32 -10.85 5.03
C GLU A 147 15.53 -12.37 5.11
N SER A 148 14.55 -13.10 5.63
CA SER A 148 14.63 -14.55 5.79
C SER A 148 13.28 -15.23 5.58
N GLN A 149 13.32 -16.54 5.28
CA GLN A 149 12.13 -17.37 5.19
C GLN A 149 11.36 -17.39 6.51
N GLU A 150 12.06 -17.38 7.64
CA GLU A 150 11.44 -17.35 8.97
C GLU A 150 10.59 -16.09 9.19
N GLU A 151 11.02 -14.94 8.64
CA GLU A 151 10.25 -13.68 8.69
C GLU A 151 9.02 -13.73 7.79
N ASP A 152 9.13 -14.30 6.59
CA ASP A 152 7.99 -14.49 5.69
C ASP A 152 6.97 -15.47 6.30
N ASP A 153 7.43 -16.55 6.90
CA ASP A 153 6.58 -17.52 7.60
C ASP A 153 5.90 -16.90 8.84
N ASP A 154 6.62 -16.08 9.62
CA ASP A 154 6.06 -15.36 10.76
C ASP A 154 4.96 -14.39 10.33
N ARG A 155 5.17 -13.68 9.22
CA ARG A 155 4.14 -12.79 8.67
C ARG A 155 2.91 -13.56 8.20
N THR A 156 3.09 -14.65 7.45
CA THR A 156 2.00 -15.52 7.01
C THR A 156 1.20 -16.05 8.20
N ARG A 157 1.88 -16.58 9.21
CA ARG A 157 1.26 -17.09 10.43
C ARG A 157 0.44 -16.02 11.14
N ILE A 158 0.98 -14.82 11.29
CA ILE A 158 0.28 -13.71 11.95
C ILE A 158 -0.92 -13.25 11.12
N TYR A 159 -0.78 -13.18 9.81
CA TYR A 159 -1.86 -12.75 8.93
C TYR A 159 -3.08 -13.69 9.01
N HIS A 160 -2.86 -14.99 9.08
CA HIS A 160 -3.92 -15.99 9.23
C HIS A 160 -4.40 -16.17 10.68
N SER A 161 -3.78 -15.50 11.64
CA SER A 161 -4.21 -15.53 13.03
C SER A 161 -5.15 -14.38 13.36
N THR A 162 -5.94 -14.53 14.41
CA THR A 162 -6.76 -13.45 14.97
C THR A 162 -5.92 -12.39 15.72
N GLU A 163 -4.59 -12.54 15.75
CA GLU A 163 -3.67 -11.69 16.50
C GLU A 163 -3.26 -10.42 15.73
N MET A 164 -3.71 -10.24 14.50
CA MET A 164 -3.40 -9.08 13.64
C MET A 164 -4.09 -7.78 14.05
N ASP A 165 -4.25 -7.51 15.31
CA ASP A 165 -4.57 -6.17 15.74
C ASP A 165 -3.27 -5.36 15.88
N GLY A 166 -3.02 -4.43 14.94
CA GLY A 166 -1.85 -3.55 14.97
C GLY A 166 -1.72 -2.79 16.30
N ALA A 167 -2.82 -2.49 16.98
CA ALA A 167 -2.81 -1.90 18.31
C ALA A 167 -2.25 -2.86 19.39
N ILE A 168 -2.39 -4.16 19.19
CA ILE A 168 -1.79 -5.16 20.09
C ILE A 168 -0.27 -5.20 19.94
N MET A 169 0.25 -4.96 18.73
CA MET A 169 1.68 -5.00 18.44
C MET A 169 2.42 -3.72 18.86
N TYR A 170 1.78 -2.56 18.72
CA TYR A 170 2.45 -1.24 18.82
C TYR A 170 2.14 -0.51 20.11
N GLY A 171 1.81 -0.91 21.12
CA GLY A 171 1.53 0.01 22.23
C GLY A 171 1.30 -0.64 23.58
N LYS A 172 1.34 -1.94 23.66
CA LYS A 172 1.21 -2.63 24.96
C LYS A 172 2.58 -2.90 25.55
N PRO A 173 2.87 -2.40 26.77
CA PRO A 173 4.10 -2.72 27.47
C PRO A 173 4.36 -4.23 27.53
N GLY A 174 5.59 -4.65 27.21
CA GLY A 174 5.98 -6.05 27.23
C GLY A 174 5.65 -6.88 26.00
N LYS A 175 4.95 -6.33 24.99
CA LYS A 175 4.76 -6.98 23.69
C LYS A 175 5.92 -6.61 22.75
N LYS A 176 6.52 -7.64 22.15
CA LYS A 176 7.53 -7.44 21.10
C LYS A 176 6.83 -7.34 19.75
N PRO A 177 7.31 -6.48 18.84
CA PRO A 177 6.84 -6.50 17.46
C PRO A 177 7.15 -7.87 16.83
N PRO A 178 6.39 -8.28 15.79
CA PRO A 178 6.72 -9.45 14.99
C PRO A 178 8.16 -9.35 14.45
N MET A 179 8.76 -10.50 14.17
CA MET A 179 10.15 -10.59 13.71
C MET A 179 10.38 -9.76 12.45
N TRP A 180 9.54 -9.93 11.44
CA TRP A 180 9.61 -9.20 10.17
C TRP A 180 9.50 -7.68 10.35
N LEU A 181 8.65 -7.22 11.25
CA LEU A 181 8.46 -5.79 11.51
C LEU A 181 9.66 -5.21 12.25
N HIS A 182 10.19 -5.94 13.23
CA HIS A 182 11.40 -5.54 13.93
C HIS A 182 12.57 -5.35 12.97
N SER A 183 12.76 -6.25 12.01
CA SER A 183 13.81 -6.16 11.00
C SER A 183 13.62 -4.96 10.07
N ILE A 184 12.39 -4.71 9.60
CA ILE A 184 12.07 -3.51 8.78
C ILE A 184 12.45 -2.23 9.53
N MET A 185 11.96 -2.06 10.76
CA MET A 185 12.24 -0.88 11.57
C MET A 185 13.72 -0.70 11.85
N LYS A 186 14.43 -1.79 12.17
CA LYS A 186 15.87 -1.79 12.38
C LYS A 186 16.64 -1.34 11.14
N ASN A 187 16.23 -1.81 9.97
CA ASN A 187 16.89 -1.45 8.71
C ASN A 187 16.64 -0.01 8.32
N GLU A 188 15.41 0.48 8.52
CA GLU A 188 15.07 1.89 8.32
C GLU A 188 15.95 2.78 9.22
N MET A 189 16.03 2.48 10.51
CA MET A 189 16.85 3.25 11.44
C MET A 189 18.33 3.18 11.11
N LYS A 190 18.87 2.02 10.68
CA LYS A 190 20.24 1.90 10.20
C LYS A 190 20.51 2.75 8.96
N TYR A 191 19.56 2.75 8.01
CA TYR A 191 19.67 3.55 6.79
C TYR A 191 19.73 5.05 7.11
N LEU A 192 18.78 5.54 7.90
CA LEU A 192 18.73 6.95 8.33
C LEU A 192 20.00 7.35 9.12
N ASN A 193 20.44 6.51 10.05
CA ASN A 193 21.67 6.74 10.80
C ASN A 193 22.90 6.81 9.87
N GLY A 194 22.96 5.96 8.84
CA GLY A 194 24.01 6.00 7.83
C GLY A 194 24.05 7.35 7.11
N ILE A 195 22.90 7.87 6.68
CA ILE A 195 22.78 9.17 6.00
C ILE A 195 23.26 10.30 6.93
N LEU A 196 22.83 10.30 8.20
CA LEU A 196 23.27 11.29 9.17
C LEU A 196 24.80 11.29 9.41
N HIS A 197 25.46 10.16 9.11
CA HIS A 197 26.91 10.00 9.18
C HIS A 197 27.62 10.11 7.81
N GLY A 198 26.95 10.69 6.80
CA GLY A 198 27.56 11.02 5.52
C GLY A 198 27.45 9.93 4.44
N LYS A 199 26.64 8.87 4.64
CA LYS A 199 26.32 7.95 3.56
C LYS A 199 25.49 8.68 2.52
N GLU A 200 25.82 8.47 1.25
CA GLU A 200 25.00 8.98 0.14
C GLU A 200 23.58 8.37 0.16
N VAL A 201 22.61 9.19 -0.19
CA VAL A 201 21.22 8.76 -0.32
C VAL A 201 21.06 7.94 -1.59
N ASP A 202 20.52 6.73 -1.49
CA ASP A 202 20.13 5.95 -2.66
C ASP A 202 19.07 6.74 -3.45
N GLU A 203 19.26 6.94 -4.75
CA GLU A 203 18.44 7.83 -5.59
C GLU A 203 16.96 7.46 -5.55
N GLU A 204 16.65 6.16 -5.49
CA GLU A 204 15.27 5.65 -5.37
C GLU A 204 14.55 6.11 -4.09
N PHE A 205 15.29 6.48 -3.04
CA PHE A 205 14.74 6.93 -1.75
C PHE A 205 14.80 8.45 -1.55
N ARG A 206 15.41 9.18 -2.46
CA ARG A 206 15.46 10.65 -2.37
C ARG A 206 14.06 11.28 -2.22
N PRO A 207 13.03 10.91 -3.00
CA PRO A 207 11.69 11.48 -2.86
C PRO A 207 11.04 11.21 -1.49
N LEU A 208 11.40 10.11 -0.82
CA LEU A 208 10.92 9.80 0.53
C LEU A 208 11.53 10.77 1.56
N LEU A 209 12.83 11.06 1.44
CA LEU A 209 13.56 11.91 2.38
C LEU A 209 13.28 13.41 2.17
N THR A 210 12.95 13.82 0.95
CA THR A 210 12.60 15.22 0.63
C THR A 210 11.13 15.54 0.89
N GLY A 211 10.30 14.53 1.17
CA GLY A 211 8.86 14.66 1.35
C GLY A 211 8.07 14.71 0.04
N GLU A 212 8.71 14.61 -1.12
CA GLU A 212 8.03 14.60 -2.42
C GLU A 212 7.07 13.42 -2.56
N ALA A 213 7.48 12.23 -2.12
CA ALA A 213 6.62 11.04 -2.14
C ALA A 213 5.40 11.21 -1.24
N ALA A 214 5.57 11.76 -0.03
CA ALA A 214 4.47 12.04 0.89
C ALA A 214 3.49 13.07 0.30
N ARG A 215 4.00 14.16 -0.29
CA ARG A 215 3.18 15.16 -0.99
C ARG A 215 2.40 14.54 -2.14
N ALA A 216 3.03 13.68 -2.94
CA ALA A 216 2.39 12.99 -4.06
C ALA A 216 1.27 12.05 -3.58
N ALA A 217 1.51 11.28 -2.50
CA ALA A 217 0.53 10.38 -1.94
C ALA A 217 -0.70 11.14 -1.39
N ILE A 218 -0.48 12.23 -0.65
CA ILE A 218 -1.58 13.07 -0.14
C ILE A 218 -2.35 13.73 -1.28
N ALA A 219 -1.67 14.32 -2.27
CA ALA A 219 -2.34 14.94 -3.42
C ALA A 219 -3.20 13.92 -4.20
N THR A 220 -2.71 12.68 -4.33
CA THR A 220 -3.48 11.62 -4.98
C THR A 220 -4.68 11.19 -4.13
N ALA A 221 -4.55 11.11 -2.80
CA ALA A 221 -5.67 10.84 -1.91
C ALA A 221 -6.74 11.95 -1.97
N ASP A 222 -6.32 13.22 -2.03
CA ASP A 222 -7.22 14.38 -2.23
C ASP A 222 -7.97 14.28 -3.56
N ALA A 223 -7.26 13.96 -4.65
CA ALA A 223 -7.87 13.79 -5.98
C ALA A 223 -8.88 12.63 -5.98
N CYS A 224 -8.56 11.49 -5.35
CA CYS A 224 -9.45 10.36 -5.19
C CYS A 224 -10.69 10.73 -4.38
N THR A 225 -10.52 11.39 -3.26
CA THR A 225 -11.62 11.85 -2.40
C THR A 225 -12.53 12.80 -3.16
N ARG A 226 -11.96 13.74 -3.90
CA ARG A 226 -12.72 14.67 -4.75
C ARG A 226 -13.47 13.93 -5.86
N SER A 227 -12.81 12.96 -6.54
CA SER A 227 -13.44 12.11 -7.55
C SER A 227 -14.67 11.38 -6.99
N ARG A 228 -14.55 10.81 -5.80
CA ARG A 228 -15.61 10.10 -5.10
C ARG A 228 -16.84 10.97 -4.82
N PHE A 229 -16.62 12.22 -4.36
CA PHE A 229 -17.74 13.12 -3.98
C PHE A 229 -18.33 13.88 -5.16
N GLU A 230 -17.53 14.18 -6.19
CA GLU A 230 -17.99 14.87 -7.40
C GLU A 230 -18.45 13.90 -8.50
N ASP A 231 -18.34 12.58 -8.29
CA ASP A 231 -18.70 11.52 -9.24
C ASP A 231 -18.11 11.75 -10.64
N ARG A 232 -16.83 12.09 -10.67
CA ARG A 232 -16.09 12.36 -11.91
C ARG A 232 -14.63 11.98 -11.82
N LYS A 233 -13.99 11.91 -12.98
CA LYS A 233 -12.54 11.86 -13.08
C LYS A 233 -11.93 13.19 -12.61
N VAL A 234 -10.82 13.12 -11.86
CA VAL A 234 -10.07 14.28 -11.36
C VAL A 234 -8.62 14.21 -11.84
N LYS A 235 -8.14 15.29 -12.42
CA LYS A 235 -6.71 15.43 -12.78
C LYS A 235 -5.90 15.88 -11.57
N LEU A 236 -4.70 15.36 -11.41
CA LEU A 236 -3.83 15.74 -10.30
C LEU A 236 -3.44 17.22 -10.35
N SER A 237 -3.38 17.82 -11.57
CA SER A 237 -3.17 19.26 -11.74
C SER A 237 -4.27 20.13 -11.11
N GLU A 238 -5.46 19.60 -10.85
CA GLU A 238 -6.53 20.32 -10.15
C GLU A 238 -6.27 20.43 -8.64
N ILE A 239 -5.37 19.61 -8.10
CA ILE A 239 -5.00 19.53 -6.68
C ILE A 239 -3.70 20.28 -6.40
N ILE A 240 -2.70 20.09 -7.26
CA ILE A 240 -1.34 20.60 -6.99
C ILE A 240 -1.02 21.94 -7.67
N GLY A 241 -1.90 22.44 -8.53
CA GLY A 241 -1.77 23.73 -9.21
C GLY A 241 -0.82 23.70 -10.38
#